data_dfb17d7252d888cd017c5fd2a7289f65
#
_entry.id   dfb17d7252d888cd017c5fd2a7289f65
#
_cell.length_a   1.000
_cell.length_b   1.000
_cell.length_c   1.000
_cell.angle_alpha   90.00
_cell.angle_beta   90.00
_cell.angle_gamma   90.00
#
_symmetry.space_group_name_H-M   'P 1'
#
loop_
_entity.id
_entity.type
_entity.pdbx_description
1 polymer ?
#
loop_
_entity_poly.entity_id
_entity_poly.type
_entity_poly.pdbx_seq_one_letter_code
_entity_poly.pdbx_strand_id
1 'polypeptide(L)'
;MVASVNVFENSFRKYAPSMAEKFDTLTPALFSPREQYMLAEVMDTVEAISYERLVLQFSPNIYLFCADMGWSDLGRWSDLLPFVSMARYGNLKVGNVKAFNCKNCIIEVPDAKVAVVDGLENFVVAEKDGSLLICRLDNVKMIKEWSAEIEKPQLD
;
A
#
# COMPACT_ATOMS: atom_id res chain seq x y z
N MET A 1 -7.43 12.85 6.44
CA MET A 1 -7.18 14.04 7.30
C MET A 1 -7.45 15.30 6.50
N VAL A 2 -8.04 16.33 7.12
CA VAL A 2 -8.21 17.67 6.53
C VAL A 2 -7.60 18.67 7.50
N ALA A 3 -6.70 19.50 7.03
CA ALA A 3 -6.07 20.57 7.79
C ALA A 3 -5.63 21.68 6.84
N SER A 4 -5.52 22.92 7.32
CA SER A 4 -4.84 23.97 6.56
C SER A 4 -3.33 23.73 6.53
N VAL A 5 -2.66 24.22 5.49
CA VAL A 5 -1.19 24.08 5.36
C VAL A 5 -0.48 24.66 6.58
N ASN A 6 -0.90 25.81 7.07
CA ASN A 6 -0.30 26.44 8.24
C ASN A 6 -0.44 25.60 9.52
N VAL A 7 -1.60 24.95 9.71
CA VAL A 7 -1.81 24.05 10.86
C VAL A 7 -0.91 22.82 10.73
N PHE A 8 -0.81 22.25 9.54
CA PHE A 8 0.07 21.13 9.26
C PHE A 8 1.53 21.49 9.57
N GLU A 9 2.03 22.57 8.99
CA GLU A 9 3.41 23.03 9.17
C GLU A 9 3.73 23.35 10.63
N ASN A 10 2.89 24.12 11.31
CA ASN A 10 3.10 24.47 12.71
C ASN A 10 3.08 23.24 13.63
N SER A 11 2.22 22.29 13.36
CA SER A 11 2.18 21.02 14.11
C SER A 11 3.43 20.20 13.89
N PHE A 12 3.88 20.11 12.64
CA PHE A 12 5.09 19.39 12.29
C PHE A 12 6.32 20.01 12.96
N ARG A 13 6.47 21.34 12.90
CA ARG A 13 7.55 22.07 13.61
C ARG A 13 7.51 21.88 15.12
N LYS A 14 6.30 21.83 15.69
CA LYS A 14 6.13 21.67 17.14
C LYS A 14 6.51 20.28 17.64
N TYR A 15 6.07 19.22 16.91
CA TYR A 15 6.18 17.84 17.37
C TYR A 15 7.35 17.07 16.75
N ALA A 16 7.91 17.59 15.66
CA ALA A 16 9.05 17.01 14.96
C ALA A 16 10.08 18.07 14.53
N PRO A 17 10.58 18.91 15.46
CA PRO A 17 11.45 20.05 15.12
C PRO A 17 12.70 19.65 14.35
N SER A 18 13.39 18.60 14.75
CA SER A 18 14.61 18.15 14.07
C SER A 18 14.35 17.67 12.63
N MET A 19 13.20 17.08 12.38
CA MET A 19 12.79 16.67 11.04
C MET A 19 12.39 17.90 10.20
N ALA A 20 11.68 18.85 10.79
CA ALA A 20 11.32 20.10 10.13
C ALA A 20 12.57 20.90 9.70
N GLU A 21 13.58 21.01 10.57
CA GLU A 21 14.86 21.67 10.26
C GLU A 21 15.56 21.02 9.05
N LYS A 22 15.56 19.69 8.97
CA LYS A 22 16.12 18.99 7.82
C LYS A 22 15.36 19.30 6.52
N PHE A 23 14.03 19.33 6.55
CA PHE A 23 13.24 19.72 5.39
C PHE A 23 13.41 21.21 5.01
N ASP A 24 13.65 22.09 5.96
CA ASP A 24 13.94 23.49 5.68
C ASP A 24 15.18 23.69 4.81
N THR A 25 16.15 22.78 4.90
CA THR A 25 17.35 22.81 4.03
C THR A 25 17.03 22.61 2.55
N LEU A 26 15.85 22.05 2.23
CA LEU A 26 15.39 21.88 0.84
C LEU A 26 14.90 23.18 0.21
N THR A 27 14.46 24.16 1.02
CA THR A 27 13.82 25.38 0.52
C THR A 27 14.59 26.08 -0.61
N PRO A 28 15.95 26.25 -0.54
CA PRO A 28 16.70 26.86 -1.62
C PRO A 28 16.83 26.01 -2.89
N ALA A 29 16.58 24.70 -2.78
CA ALA A 29 16.69 23.76 -3.88
C ALA A 29 15.34 23.48 -4.60
N LEU A 30 14.22 23.87 -3.97
CA LEU A 30 12.87 23.65 -4.53
C LEU A 30 12.76 24.31 -5.91
N PHE A 31 12.12 23.58 -6.83
CA PHE A 31 11.91 23.99 -8.23
C PHE A 31 13.21 24.24 -9.02
N SER A 32 14.35 23.75 -8.54
CA SER A 32 15.63 23.81 -9.22
C SER A 32 16.07 22.41 -9.70
N PRO A 33 17.07 22.33 -10.61
CA PRO A 33 17.63 21.04 -11.03
C PRO A 33 18.27 20.21 -9.87
N ARG A 34 18.51 20.83 -8.72
CA ARG A 34 19.08 20.18 -7.53
C ARG A 34 18.06 19.57 -6.59
N GLU A 35 16.76 19.84 -6.81
CA GLU A 35 15.70 19.41 -5.90
C GLU A 35 15.72 17.92 -5.61
N GLN A 36 15.80 17.10 -6.64
CA GLN A 36 15.77 15.64 -6.48
C GLN A 36 16.99 15.10 -5.72
N TYR A 37 18.15 15.65 -6.00
CA TYR A 37 19.37 15.27 -5.30
C TYR A 37 19.31 15.63 -3.81
N MET A 38 18.95 16.88 -3.51
CA MET A 38 18.83 17.36 -2.13
C MET A 38 17.73 16.62 -1.36
N LEU A 39 16.62 16.31 -2.04
CA LEU A 39 15.54 15.53 -1.44
C LEU A 39 16.01 14.12 -1.05
N ALA A 40 16.74 13.44 -1.92
CA ALA A 40 17.31 12.13 -1.60
C ALA A 40 18.23 12.19 -0.39
N GLU A 41 19.16 13.17 -0.33
CA GLU A 41 20.06 13.36 0.82
C GLU A 41 19.28 13.59 2.13
N VAL A 42 18.25 14.42 2.12
CA VAL A 42 17.42 14.66 3.31
C VAL A 42 16.65 13.40 3.70
N MET A 43 16.03 12.70 2.74
CA MET A 43 15.24 11.48 2.99
C MET A 43 16.09 10.36 3.60
N ASP A 44 17.35 10.24 3.24
CA ASP A 44 18.27 9.25 3.83
C ASP A 44 18.60 9.54 5.32
N THR A 45 18.38 10.77 5.77
CA THR A 45 18.68 11.18 7.16
C THR A 45 17.46 11.21 8.07
N VAL A 46 16.22 11.17 7.53
CA VAL A 46 15.00 11.24 8.34
C VAL A 46 14.53 9.86 8.73
N GLU A 47 13.96 9.76 9.92
CA GLU A 47 13.36 8.51 10.39
C GLU A 47 12.05 8.23 9.65
N ALA A 48 11.87 6.98 9.22
CA ALA A 48 10.62 6.53 8.61
C ALA A 48 9.53 6.34 9.67
N ILE A 49 8.77 7.39 9.92
CA ILE A 49 7.67 7.41 10.89
C ILE A 49 6.42 8.06 10.26
N SER A 50 5.25 7.52 10.55
CA SER A 50 4.01 8.11 10.03
C SER A 50 3.66 9.41 10.76
N TYR A 51 3.01 10.33 10.04
CA TYR A 51 2.55 11.59 10.60
C TYR A 51 1.58 11.40 11.77
N GLU A 52 0.76 10.35 11.74
CA GLU A 52 -0.14 9.98 12.82
C GLU A 52 0.62 9.73 14.12
N ARG A 53 1.70 8.98 14.07
CA ARG A 53 2.53 8.66 15.24
C ARG A 53 3.39 9.83 15.68
N LEU A 54 3.84 10.64 14.74
CA LEU A 54 4.75 11.75 15.01
C LEU A 54 4.02 12.98 15.56
N VAL A 55 2.84 13.28 15.03
CA VAL A 55 2.11 14.53 15.28
C VAL A 55 0.73 14.29 15.87
N LEU A 56 -0.12 13.48 15.21
CA LEU A 56 -1.54 13.43 15.56
C LEU A 56 -1.76 12.89 16.96
N GLN A 57 -1.04 11.86 17.39
CA GLN A 57 -1.22 11.29 18.73
C GLN A 57 -0.90 12.26 19.88
N PHE A 58 -0.17 13.34 19.59
CA PHE A 58 0.19 14.37 20.60
C PHE A 58 -0.57 15.67 20.42
N SER A 59 -1.34 15.82 19.36
CA SER A 59 -2.06 17.07 19.05
C SER A 59 -3.39 17.14 19.80
N PRO A 60 -3.63 18.15 20.64
CA PRO A 60 -4.88 18.26 21.42
C PRO A 60 -6.08 18.78 20.62
N ASN A 61 -5.86 19.32 19.42
CA ASN A 61 -6.88 19.97 18.57
C ASN A 61 -7.27 19.10 17.37
N ILE A 62 -7.38 17.79 17.60
CA ILE A 62 -7.90 16.85 16.61
C ILE A 62 -9.39 16.65 16.87
N TYR A 63 -10.17 16.77 15.81
CA TYR A 63 -11.59 16.45 15.81
C TYR A 63 -11.81 15.21 14.93
N LEU A 64 -12.50 14.22 15.47
CA LEU A 64 -12.92 13.04 14.75
C LEU A 64 -14.37 13.21 14.30
N PHE A 65 -14.60 13.08 13.01
CA PHE A 65 -15.93 13.04 12.43
C PHE A 65 -16.22 11.63 11.91
N CYS A 66 -17.21 10.98 12.53
CA CYS A 66 -17.65 9.66 12.08
C CYS A 66 -18.69 9.84 10.96
N ALA A 67 -18.36 9.35 9.77
CA ALA A 67 -19.25 9.39 8.63
C ALA A 67 -19.18 8.06 7.87
N ASP A 68 -20.33 7.58 7.43
CA ASP A 68 -20.40 6.53 6.44
C ASP A 68 -20.41 7.17 5.05
N MET A 69 -19.28 7.13 4.38
CA MET A 69 -19.09 7.71 3.04
C MET A 69 -18.69 6.64 2.01
N GLY A 70 -18.86 5.36 2.34
CA GLY A 70 -18.47 4.27 1.46
C GLY A 70 -16.95 4.19 1.24
N TRP A 71 -16.13 4.80 2.11
CA TRP A 71 -14.68 4.74 1.97
C TRP A 71 -14.16 3.37 2.40
N SER A 72 -13.26 2.82 1.61
CA SER A 72 -12.54 1.59 1.94
C SER A 72 -11.05 1.78 1.62
N ASP A 73 -10.21 1.33 2.53
CA ASP A 73 -8.76 1.25 2.28
C ASP A 73 -8.47 -0.01 1.46
N LEU A 74 -8.15 0.17 0.18
CA LEU A 74 -7.81 -0.92 -0.74
C LEU A 74 -6.32 -1.30 -0.67
N GLY A 75 -5.73 -1.26 0.50
CA GLY A 75 -4.33 -1.57 0.72
C GLY A 75 -3.98 -3.07 0.61
N ARG A 76 -4.97 -3.96 0.64
CA ARG A 76 -4.79 -5.42 0.57
C ARG A 76 -5.77 -6.06 -0.39
N TRP A 77 -5.40 -7.20 -0.95
CA TRP A 77 -6.29 -8.01 -1.80
C TRP A 77 -7.61 -8.39 -1.11
N SER A 78 -7.57 -8.67 0.18
CA SER A 78 -8.77 -8.95 0.98
C SER A 78 -9.78 -7.81 1.00
N ASP A 79 -9.30 -6.57 0.89
CA ASP A 79 -10.15 -5.39 0.94
C ASP A 79 -10.96 -5.20 -0.36
N LEU A 80 -10.58 -5.90 -1.42
CA LEU A 80 -11.34 -5.98 -2.68
C LEU A 80 -12.53 -6.94 -2.62
N LEU A 81 -12.56 -7.87 -1.66
CA LEU A 81 -13.59 -8.91 -1.58
C LEU A 81 -15.05 -8.40 -1.53
N PRO A 82 -15.37 -7.31 -0.79
CA PRO A 82 -16.72 -6.76 -0.81
C PRO A 82 -17.18 -6.32 -2.21
N PHE A 83 -16.22 -5.88 -3.04
CA PHE A 83 -16.50 -5.45 -4.44
C PHE A 83 -16.54 -6.63 -5.40
N VAL A 84 -15.85 -7.71 -5.08
CA VAL A 84 -15.82 -8.97 -5.85
C VAL A 84 -17.13 -9.76 -5.68
N SER A 85 -17.77 -9.69 -4.53
CA SER A 85 -19.04 -10.37 -4.26
C SER A 85 -20.18 -9.90 -5.18
N MET A 86 -20.03 -8.77 -5.86
CA MET A 86 -20.95 -8.29 -6.90
C MET A 86 -20.71 -8.97 -8.26
N ALA A 87 -19.57 -9.63 -8.45
CA ALA A 87 -19.30 -10.37 -9.68
C ALA A 87 -20.04 -11.72 -9.66
N ARG A 88 -20.48 -12.16 -10.85
CA ARG A 88 -21.13 -13.46 -11.01
C ARG A 88 -20.20 -14.56 -10.49
N TYR A 89 -20.63 -15.30 -9.45
CA TYR A 89 -19.85 -16.31 -8.71
C TYR A 89 -18.78 -15.78 -7.74
N GLY A 90 -18.75 -14.47 -7.44
CA GLY A 90 -17.83 -13.93 -6.41
C GLY A 90 -16.35 -14.06 -6.74
N ASN A 91 -15.96 -14.12 -8.02
CA ASN A 91 -14.56 -14.16 -8.44
C ASN A 91 -14.17 -12.89 -9.17
N LEU A 92 -13.06 -12.28 -8.76
CA LEU A 92 -12.39 -11.20 -9.51
C LEU A 92 -11.38 -11.82 -10.47
N LYS A 93 -11.51 -11.50 -11.76
CA LYS A 93 -10.60 -11.97 -12.80
C LYS A 93 -10.02 -10.77 -13.54
N VAL A 94 -8.72 -10.68 -13.61
CA VAL A 94 -7.97 -9.67 -14.35
C VAL A 94 -7.04 -10.36 -15.33
N GLY A 95 -7.08 -9.96 -16.60
CA GLY A 95 -6.35 -10.61 -17.68
C GLY A 95 -7.12 -11.81 -18.29
N ASN A 96 -6.41 -12.66 -19.03
CA ASN A 96 -7.01 -13.81 -19.73
C ASN A 96 -7.16 -15.01 -18.79
N VAL A 97 -8.24 -15.02 -18.00
CA VAL A 97 -8.50 -16.02 -16.95
C VAL A 97 -9.73 -16.87 -17.29
N LYS A 98 -9.57 -18.18 -17.29
CA LYS A 98 -10.62 -19.20 -17.31
C LYS A 98 -10.70 -19.85 -15.92
N ALA A 99 -11.75 -19.57 -15.17
CA ALA A 99 -11.98 -20.13 -13.84
C ALA A 99 -13.21 -21.07 -13.87
N PHE A 100 -13.01 -22.30 -13.43
CA PHE A 100 -14.03 -23.34 -13.33
C PHE A 100 -14.19 -23.72 -11.85
N ASN A 101 -15.43 -23.92 -11.40
CA ASN A 101 -15.72 -24.35 -10.03
C ASN A 101 -15.02 -23.52 -8.95
N CYS A 102 -14.65 -22.26 -9.26
CA CYS A 102 -13.97 -21.36 -8.34
C CYS A 102 -14.99 -20.46 -7.63
N LYS A 103 -14.73 -20.18 -6.36
CA LYS A 103 -15.57 -19.32 -5.54
C LYS A 103 -14.71 -18.40 -4.68
N ASN A 104 -15.09 -17.11 -4.64
CA ASN A 104 -14.45 -16.12 -3.79
C ASN A 104 -12.93 -16.01 -4.02
N CYS A 105 -12.53 -16.04 -5.30
CA CYS A 105 -11.12 -15.98 -5.71
C CYS A 105 -10.80 -14.67 -6.39
N ILE A 106 -9.56 -14.22 -6.22
CA ILE A 106 -8.95 -13.12 -6.96
C ILE A 106 -7.89 -13.73 -7.84
N ILE A 107 -8.02 -13.59 -9.16
CA ILE A 107 -7.08 -14.18 -10.13
C ILE A 107 -6.64 -13.10 -11.09
N GLU A 108 -5.36 -12.77 -11.05
CA GLU A 108 -4.74 -11.74 -11.89
C GLU A 108 -3.54 -12.32 -12.63
N VAL A 109 -3.56 -12.20 -13.96
CA VAL A 109 -2.43 -12.57 -14.82
C VAL A 109 -2.26 -11.50 -15.89
N PRO A 110 -1.01 -11.27 -16.38
CA PRO A 110 -0.76 -10.37 -17.50
C PRO A 110 -1.56 -10.79 -18.75
N ASP A 111 -1.95 -9.82 -19.56
CA ASP A 111 -2.74 -10.06 -20.78
C ASP A 111 -2.06 -11.02 -21.78
N ALA A 112 -0.73 -11.08 -21.78
CA ALA A 112 0.06 -11.99 -22.63
C ALA A 112 0.00 -13.46 -22.17
N LYS A 113 -0.57 -13.75 -21.00
CA LYS A 113 -0.64 -15.10 -20.43
C LYS A 113 -2.07 -15.56 -20.28
N VAL A 114 -2.26 -16.88 -20.30
CA VAL A 114 -3.55 -17.52 -20.05
C VAL A 114 -3.46 -18.29 -18.75
N ALA A 115 -4.37 -18.02 -17.82
CA ALA A 115 -4.56 -18.84 -16.63
C ALA A 115 -5.82 -19.68 -16.73
N VAL A 116 -5.68 -20.98 -16.45
CA VAL A 116 -6.81 -21.89 -16.27
C VAL A 116 -6.78 -22.37 -14.83
N VAL A 117 -7.85 -22.12 -14.10
CA VAL A 117 -7.96 -22.42 -12.66
C VAL A 117 -9.24 -23.18 -12.41
N ASP A 118 -9.17 -24.28 -11.68
CA ASP A 118 -10.33 -25.10 -11.33
C ASP A 118 -10.35 -25.44 -9.84
N GLY A 119 -11.55 -25.39 -9.25
CA GLY A 119 -11.83 -25.88 -7.89
C GLY A 119 -11.27 -25.06 -6.73
N LEU A 120 -10.80 -23.82 -6.95
CA LEU A 120 -10.27 -22.99 -5.86
C LEU A 120 -11.41 -22.23 -5.14
N GLU A 121 -11.31 -22.18 -3.80
CA GLU A 121 -12.19 -21.39 -2.95
C GLU A 121 -11.38 -20.56 -1.94
N ASN A 122 -11.65 -19.25 -1.91
CA ASN A 122 -10.96 -18.27 -1.04
C ASN A 122 -9.44 -18.17 -1.31
N PHE A 123 -9.05 -18.09 -2.58
CA PHE A 123 -7.64 -17.95 -2.99
C PHE A 123 -7.36 -16.67 -3.76
N VAL A 124 -6.11 -16.21 -3.63
CA VAL A 124 -5.47 -15.27 -4.55
C VAL A 124 -4.54 -16.06 -5.44
N VAL A 125 -4.63 -15.83 -6.74
CA VAL A 125 -3.69 -16.28 -7.77
C VAL A 125 -3.23 -15.03 -8.50
N ALA A 126 -1.96 -14.69 -8.41
CA ALA A 126 -1.39 -13.51 -9.07
C ALA A 126 -0.07 -13.86 -9.74
N GLU A 127 0.12 -13.39 -10.97
CA GLU A 127 1.40 -13.51 -11.67
C GLU A 127 1.88 -12.14 -12.09
N LYS A 128 3.14 -11.85 -11.78
CA LYS A 128 3.81 -10.63 -12.19
C LYS A 128 5.31 -10.88 -12.41
N ASP A 129 5.83 -10.40 -13.54
CA ASP A 129 7.26 -10.45 -13.86
C ASP A 129 7.88 -11.85 -13.74
N GLY A 130 7.12 -12.89 -14.09
CA GLY A 130 7.55 -14.30 -14.02
C GLY A 130 7.38 -14.95 -12.64
N SER A 131 6.96 -14.21 -11.64
CA SER A 131 6.68 -14.72 -10.29
C SER A 131 5.20 -15.07 -10.16
N LEU A 132 4.91 -16.29 -9.69
CA LEU A 132 3.55 -16.77 -9.45
C LEU A 132 3.26 -16.89 -7.96
N LEU A 133 2.23 -16.23 -7.50
CA LEU A 133 1.67 -16.35 -6.16
C LEU A 133 0.37 -17.15 -6.19
N ILE A 134 0.27 -18.15 -5.34
CA ILE A 134 -0.99 -18.85 -5.05
C ILE A 134 -1.11 -18.97 -3.53
N CYS A 135 -2.04 -18.27 -2.93
CA CYS A 135 -2.23 -18.34 -1.48
C CYS A 135 -3.70 -18.17 -1.09
N ARG A 136 -4.05 -18.60 0.12
CA ARG A 136 -5.38 -18.32 0.68
C ARG A 136 -5.53 -16.82 0.96
N LEU A 137 -6.73 -16.29 0.77
CA LEU A 137 -7.06 -14.89 1.10
C LEU A 137 -6.71 -14.51 2.55
N ASP A 138 -6.89 -15.43 3.48
CA ASP A 138 -6.56 -15.21 4.90
C ASP A 138 -5.05 -15.00 5.14
N ASN A 139 -4.21 -15.50 4.23
CA ASN A 139 -2.75 -15.47 4.33
C ASN A 139 -2.10 -14.32 3.56
N VAL A 140 -2.86 -13.46 2.93
CA VAL A 140 -2.34 -12.32 2.13
C VAL A 140 -1.40 -11.41 2.93
N LYS A 141 -1.61 -11.31 4.24
CA LYS A 141 -0.73 -10.55 5.15
C LYS A 141 0.71 -11.08 5.21
N MET A 142 0.91 -12.36 4.91
CA MET A 142 2.21 -13.04 4.95
C MET A 142 3.05 -12.79 3.70
N ILE A 143 2.49 -12.20 2.64
CA ILE A 143 3.18 -12.01 1.35
C ILE A 143 4.49 -11.22 1.52
N LYS A 144 4.50 -10.20 2.38
CA LYS A 144 5.71 -9.42 2.65
C LYS A 144 6.84 -10.25 3.26
N GLU A 145 6.50 -11.17 4.16
CA GLU A 145 7.46 -12.07 4.79
C GLU A 145 8.00 -13.07 3.77
N TRP A 146 7.12 -13.66 2.96
CA TRP A 146 7.53 -14.59 1.90
C TRP A 146 8.38 -13.93 0.83
N SER A 147 8.05 -12.70 0.41
CA SER A 147 8.88 -11.95 -0.54
C SER A 147 10.29 -11.70 0.00
N ALA A 148 10.41 -11.35 1.28
CA ALA A 148 11.70 -11.15 1.92
C ALA A 148 12.52 -12.45 2.06
N GLU A 149 11.87 -13.61 2.11
CA GLU A 149 12.57 -14.91 2.11
C GLU A 149 13.10 -15.28 0.71
N ILE A 150 12.35 -14.95 -0.34
CA ILE A 150 12.76 -15.22 -1.74
C ILE A 150 13.95 -14.35 -2.15
N GLU A 151 14.02 -13.10 -1.65
CA GLU A 151 15.12 -12.17 -1.94
C GLU A 151 16.42 -12.52 -1.21
N LYS A 152 16.38 -13.39 -0.20
CA LYS A 152 17.60 -13.88 0.45
C LYS A 152 18.32 -14.84 -0.51
N PRO A 153 19.63 -14.65 -0.75
CA PRO A 153 20.39 -15.62 -1.54
C PRO A 153 20.26 -17.00 -0.89
N GLN A 154 19.83 -17.99 -1.67
CA GLN A 154 19.86 -19.38 -1.20
C GLN A 154 21.33 -19.70 -0.94
N LEU A 155 21.69 -19.82 0.33
CA LEU A 155 22.96 -20.40 0.75
C LEU A 155 22.82 -21.90 0.58
N ASP A 156 23.38 -22.42 -0.52
CA ASP A 156 23.60 -23.86 -0.75
C ASP A 156 24.52 -24.46 0.35
#